data_c58dabec55227054d543a68c07b95b27
#
_entry.id   c58dabec55227054d543a68c07b95b27
#
_cell.length_a   1.000
_cell.length_b   1.000
_cell.length_c   1.000
_cell.angle_alpha   90.00
_cell.angle_beta   90.00
_cell.angle_gamma   90.00
#
_symmetry.space_group_name_H-M   'P 1'
#
loop_
_entity.id
_entity.type
_entity.pdbx_description
1 polymer ?
#
loop_
_entity_poly.entity_id
_entity_poly.type
_entity_poly.pdbx_seq_one_letter_code
_entity_poly.pdbx_strand_id
1 'polypeptide(L)'
;MRDALPAAVLLAMFLIWAAAARKPSAVAAVAALAAGLALTSLMGGYLVYYGLVLAVFAPLGIVPLAALWGTRRNCGLLWLAAGAAWCFAFSPNRALRFRDADTMPQTRFAAKINGASLLNYGTLDGGFYTTAGVLPPCKYFCVTNMPLDDQWVDQQAVLVNSAVGYAAALTGDLGGDFPQYKVIDQCSYNGGEGEVTWYLYQLQR
;
A
#
# COMPACT_ATOMS: atom_id res chain seq x y z
N MET A 1 -10.70 3.77 4.14
CA MET A 1 -12.03 4.14 3.63
C MET A 1 -12.00 5.15 2.47
N ARG A 2 -11.06 6.10 2.42
CA ARG A 2 -10.99 7.07 1.30
C ARG A 2 -10.82 6.42 -0.06
N ASP A 3 -10.09 5.32 -0.14
CA ASP A 3 -9.75 4.66 -1.42
C ASP A 3 -10.92 3.88 -2.02
N ALA A 4 -11.88 3.43 -1.20
CA ALA A 4 -13.10 2.76 -1.66
C ALA A 4 -14.21 3.75 -2.08
N LEU A 5 -14.11 5.02 -1.72
CA LEU A 5 -15.16 6.01 -1.97
C LEU A 5 -15.52 6.16 -3.45
N PRO A 6 -14.55 6.25 -4.39
CA PRO A 6 -14.88 6.35 -5.82
C PRO A 6 -15.67 5.14 -6.33
N ALA A 7 -15.26 3.93 -5.94
CA ALA A 7 -15.94 2.70 -6.34
C ALA A 7 -17.35 2.61 -5.72
N ALA A 8 -17.50 3.00 -4.46
CA ALA A 8 -18.80 3.05 -3.79
C ALA A 8 -19.77 4.04 -4.45
N VAL A 9 -19.28 5.22 -4.86
CA VAL A 9 -20.09 6.21 -5.60
C VAL A 9 -20.56 5.63 -6.94
N LEU A 10 -19.65 5.02 -7.72
CA LEU A 10 -20.01 4.41 -9.00
C LEU A 10 -21.01 3.24 -8.85
N LEU A 11 -20.84 2.43 -7.80
CA LEU A 11 -21.79 1.38 -7.46
C LEU A 11 -23.17 1.95 -7.11
N ALA A 12 -23.21 2.98 -6.25
CA ALA A 12 -24.46 3.64 -5.88
C ALA A 12 -25.18 4.24 -7.11
N MET A 13 -24.45 4.89 -8.00
CA MET A 13 -24.98 5.43 -9.25
C MET A 13 -25.63 4.33 -10.12
N PHE A 14 -24.98 3.16 -10.25
CA PHE A 14 -25.54 2.02 -10.96
C PHE A 14 -26.82 1.52 -10.31
N LEU A 15 -26.84 1.33 -9.00
CA LEU A 15 -28.00 0.83 -8.27
C LEU A 15 -29.20 1.77 -8.37
N ILE A 16 -28.98 3.09 -8.24
CA ILE A 16 -30.03 4.11 -8.41
C ILE A 16 -30.57 4.08 -9.84
N TRP A 17 -29.70 4.04 -10.84
CA TRP A 17 -30.11 3.96 -12.25
C TRP A 17 -30.88 2.68 -12.54
N ALA A 18 -30.42 1.51 -12.07
CA ALA A 18 -31.07 0.23 -12.31
C ALA A 18 -32.46 0.17 -11.63
N ALA A 19 -32.59 0.75 -10.44
CA ALA A 19 -33.87 0.90 -9.75
C ALA A 19 -34.83 1.80 -10.54
N ALA A 20 -34.38 2.96 -11.00
CA ALA A 20 -35.15 3.89 -11.81
C ALA A 20 -35.53 3.28 -13.16
N ALA A 21 -34.67 2.45 -13.75
CA ALA A 21 -34.95 1.68 -14.99
C ALA A 21 -35.78 0.43 -14.75
N ARG A 22 -36.32 0.23 -13.53
CA ARG A 22 -37.17 -0.92 -13.13
C ARG A 22 -36.51 -2.28 -13.41
N LYS A 23 -35.21 -2.43 -13.06
CA LYS A 23 -34.44 -3.67 -13.20
C LYS A 23 -34.17 -4.31 -11.82
N PRO A 24 -35.21 -4.82 -11.11
CA PRO A 24 -35.04 -5.26 -9.71
C PRO A 24 -34.07 -6.44 -9.55
N SER A 25 -34.02 -7.34 -10.54
CA SER A 25 -33.06 -8.45 -10.51
C SER A 25 -31.60 -7.99 -10.57
N ALA A 26 -31.31 -6.98 -11.37
CA ALA A 26 -29.95 -6.41 -11.44
C ALA A 26 -29.57 -5.70 -10.12
N VAL A 27 -30.53 -4.96 -9.53
CA VAL A 27 -30.34 -4.32 -8.23
C VAL A 27 -30.07 -5.37 -7.16
N ALA A 28 -30.90 -6.40 -7.06
CA ALA A 28 -30.76 -7.46 -6.06
C ALA A 28 -29.43 -8.23 -6.22
N ALA A 29 -29.09 -8.63 -7.43
CA ALA A 29 -27.87 -9.38 -7.70
C ALA A 29 -26.60 -8.57 -7.36
N VAL A 30 -26.52 -7.31 -7.81
CA VAL A 30 -25.34 -6.46 -7.56
C VAL A 30 -25.25 -6.06 -6.09
N ALA A 31 -26.38 -5.74 -5.45
CA ALA A 31 -26.39 -5.41 -4.02
C ALA A 31 -25.98 -6.62 -3.16
N ALA A 32 -26.50 -7.82 -3.46
CA ALA A 32 -26.13 -9.05 -2.74
C ALA A 32 -24.64 -9.37 -2.91
N LEU A 33 -24.10 -9.25 -4.12
CA LEU A 33 -22.69 -9.49 -4.39
C LEU A 33 -21.81 -8.45 -3.68
N ALA A 34 -22.17 -7.17 -3.73
CA ALA A 34 -21.45 -6.12 -3.04
C ALA A 34 -21.45 -6.30 -1.52
N ALA A 35 -22.61 -6.69 -0.95
CA ALA A 35 -22.73 -7.00 0.48
C ALA A 35 -21.90 -8.23 0.85
N GLY A 36 -21.90 -9.29 0.06
CA GLY A 36 -21.08 -10.48 0.28
C GLY A 36 -19.58 -10.15 0.30
N LEU A 37 -19.12 -9.38 -0.68
CA LEU A 37 -17.73 -8.94 -0.74
C LEU A 37 -17.35 -7.99 0.41
N ALA A 38 -18.25 -7.11 0.82
CA ALA A 38 -18.03 -6.25 1.99
C ALA A 38 -17.95 -7.08 3.28
N LEU A 39 -18.82 -8.07 3.45
CA LEU A 39 -18.79 -8.97 4.62
C LEU A 39 -17.50 -9.76 4.69
N THR A 40 -17.00 -10.31 3.58
CA THR A 40 -15.72 -11.04 3.56
C THR A 40 -14.55 -10.12 3.94
N SER A 41 -14.60 -8.85 3.55
CA SER A 41 -13.59 -7.84 3.91
C SER A 41 -13.61 -7.45 5.39
N LEU A 42 -14.75 -7.65 6.09
CA LEU A 42 -14.90 -7.37 7.52
C LEU A 42 -14.44 -8.52 8.42
N MET A 43 -14.25 -9.74 7.87
CA MET A 43 -13.86 -10.92 8.64
C MET A 43 -12.36 -10.98 8.97
N GLY A 44 -11.56 -10.06 8.45
CA GLY A 44 -10.12 -9.94 8.73
C GLY A 44 -9.76 -8.57 9.31
N GLY A 45 -8.50 -8.36 9.70
CA GLY A 45 -7.99 -7.04 10.03
C GLY A 45 -8.17 -6.09 8.84
N TYR A 46 -8.58 -4.85 9.11
CA TYR A 46 -8.77 -3.85 8.04
C TYR A 46 -7.42 -3.51 7.41
N LEU A 47 -7.24 -3.89 6.17
CA LEU A 47 -6.11 -3.47 5.35
C LEU A 47 -6.62 -2.51 4.26
N VAL A 48 -5.85 -1.48 3.98
CA VAL A 48 -6.24 -0.38 3.05
C VAL A 48 -6.70 -0.92 1.70
N TYR A 49 -6.05 -1.96 1.20
CA TYR A 49 -6.37 -2.57 -0.09
C TYR A 49 -7.68 -3.39 -0.11
N TYR A 50 -8.31 -3.68 1.03
CA TYR A 50 -9.63 -4.33 1.04
C TYR A 50 -10.72 -3.45 0.42
N GLY A 51 -10.52 -2.14 0.38
CA GLY A 51 -11.38 -1.24 -0.37
C GLY A 51 -11.37 -1.49 -1.89
N LEU A 52 -10.31 -2.11 -2.43
CA LEU A 52 -10.21 -2.46 -3.85
C LEU A 52 -11.21 -3.54 -4.28
N VAL A 53 -11.72 -4.33 -3.33
CA VAL A 53 -12.77 -5.33 -3.62
C VAL A 53 -14.01 -4.69 -4.23
N LEU A 54 -14.36 -3.46 -3.83
CA LEU A 54 -15.45 -2.71 -4.44
C LEU A 54 -15.11 -2.13 -5.81
N ALA A 55 -13.84 -2.07 -6.19
CA ALA A 55 -13.43 -1.54 -7.50
C ALA A 55 -13.91 -2.42 -8.66
N VAL A 56 -14.21 -3.70 -8.43
CA VAL A 56 -14.80 -4.61 -9.41
C VAL A 56 -16.16 -4.10 -9.94
N PHE A 57 -16.86 -3.28 -9.15
CA PHE A 57 -18.15 -2.70 -9.55
C PHE A 57 -18.00 -1.35 -10.26
N ALA A 58 -16.82 -0.75 -10.28
CA ALA A 58 -16.59 0.56 -10.91
C ALA A 58 -17.05 0.60 -12.40
N PRO A 59 -16.81 -0.43 -13.23
CA PRO A 59 -17.31 -0.46 -14.61
C PRO A 59 -18.84 -0.36 -14.72
N LEU A 60 -19.61 -0.84 -13.73
CA LEU A 60 -21.05 -0.75 -13.74
C LEU A 60 -21.54 0.70 -13.66
N GLY A 61 -20.77 1.59 -13.00
CA GLY A 61 -21.08 3.02 -12.95
C GLY A 61 -21.01 3.72 -14.31
N ILE A 62 -20.32 3.12 -15.30
CA ILE A 62 -20.28 3.65 -16.67
C ILE A 62 -21.65 3.51 -17.35
N VAL A 63 -22.45 2.49 -16.99
CA VAL A 63 -23.76 2.23 -17.61
C VAL A 63 -24.73 3.40 -17.46
N PRO A 64 -25.00 3.93 -16.24
CA PRO A 64 -25.85 5.11 -16.10
C PRO A 64 -25.27 6.35 -16.79
N LEU A 65 -23.97 6.51 -16.80
CA LEU A 65 -23.31 7.61 -17.45
C LEU A 65 -23.48 7.53 -18.97
N ALA A 66 -23.30 6.35 -19.55
CA ALA A 66 -23.57 6.11 -20.97
C ALA A 66 -25.05 6.30 -21.34
N ALA A 67 -25.99 5.90 -20.47
CA ALA A 67 -27.41 6.08 -20.67
C ALA A 67 -27.84 7.56 -20.66
N LEU A 68 -27.23 8.37 -19.78
CA LEU A 68 -27.48 9.81 -19.70
C LEU A 68 -26.95 10.59 -20.91
N TRP A 69 -25.90 10.09 -21.57
CA TRP A 69 -25.21 10.80 -22.64
C TRP A 69 -25.23 10.10 -23.99
N GLY A 70 -26.02 9.07 -24.11
CA GLY A 70 -26.07 8.02 -25.13
C GLY A 70 -26.23 8.44 -26.59
N THR A 71 -26.06 9.72 -26.97
CA THR A 71 -26.22 10.11 -28.39
C THR A 71 -25.17 11.10 -28.89
N ARG A 72 -24.24 11.59 -28.05
CA ARG A 72 -23.28 12.61 -28.48
C ARG A 72 -21.88 12.03 -28.64
N ARG A 73 -21.49 11.83 -29.90
CA ARG A 73 -20.20 11.24 -30.34
C ARG A 73 -18.94 11.88 -29.72
N ASN A 74 -19.00 13.13 -29.24
CA ASN A 74 -17.87 13.83 -28.65
C ASN A 74 -17.74 13.68 -27.13
N CYS A 75 -18.66 12.99 -26.47
CA CYS A 75 -18.62 12.85 -25.01
C CYS A 75 -17.61 11.79 -24.52
N GLY A 76 -17.16 10.87 -25.38
CA GLY A 76 -16.19 9.85 -25.01
C GLY A 76 -14.85 10.41 -24.50
N LEU A 77 -14.34 11.44 -25.17
CA LEU A 77 -13.09 12.13 -24.76
C LEU A 77 -13.27 12.89 -23.44
N LEU A 78 -14.42 13.54 -23.23
CA LEU A 78 -14.73 14.23 -21.98
C LEU A 78 -14.82 13.23 -20.81
N TRP A 79 -15.39 12.04 -21.06
CA TRP A 79 -15.45 10.98 -20.04
C TRP A 79 -14.08 10.40 -19.73
N LEU A 80 -13.27 10.18 -20.75
CA LEU A 80 -11.90 9.71 -20.54
C LEU A 80 -11.11 10.73 -19.71
N ALA A 81 -11.24 12.01 -20.04
CA ALA A 81 -10.61 13.10 -19.32
C ALA A 81 -11.14 13.22 -17.87
N ALA A 82 -12.46 13.14 -17.68
CA ALA A 82 -13.08 13.18 -16.35
C ALA A 82 -12.67 11.98 -15.51
N GLY A 83 -12.66 10.77 -16.08
CA GLY A 83 -12.20 9.56 -15.43
C GLY A 83 -10.72 9.61 -15.05
N ALA A 84 -9.87 10.10 -15.95
CA ALA A 84 -8.45 10.28 -15.66
C ALA A 84 -8.23 11.33 -14.55
N ALA A 85 -8.94 12.47 -14.61
CA ALA A 85 -8.89 13.48 -13.55
C ALA A 85 -9.38 12.95 -12.20
N TRP A 86 -10.45 12.15 -12.22
CA TRP A 86 -10.98 11.47 -11.03
C TRP A 86 -9.97 10.50 -10.44
N CYS A 87 -9.41 9.59 -11.25
CA CYS A 87 -8.39 8.65 -10.81
C CYS A 87 -7.16 9.38 -10.26
N PHE A 88 -6.75 10.48 -10.90
CA PHE A 88 -5.66 11.30 -10.42
C PHE A 88 -5.97 11.98 -9.08
N ALA A 89 -7.16 12.57 -8.94
CA ALA A 89 -7.57 13.28 -7.74
C ALA A 89 -7.70 12.38 -6.50
N PHE A 90 -8.16 11.14 -6.71
CA PHE A 90 -8.41 10.16 -5.65
C PHE A 90 -7.33 9.09 -5.53
N SER A 91 -6.25 9.17 -6.31
CA SER A 91 -5.12 8.24 -6.16
C SER A 91 -4.44 8.42 -4.81
N PRO A 92 -4.28 7.35 -4.01
CA PRO A 92 -3.51 7.40 -2.76
C PRO A 92 -2.05 7.79 -3.02
N ASN A 93 -1.54 7.48 -4.22
CA ASN A 93 -0.18 7.79 -4.64
C ASN A 93 0.01 9.25 -5.09
N ARG A 94 -1.05 10.08 -5.09
CA ARG A 94 -0.95 11.50 -5.48
C ARG A 94 0.10 12.25 -4.66
N ALA A 95 0.14 12.01 -3.36
CA ALA A 95 1.10 12.64 -2.47
C ALA A 95 2.55 12.22 -2.79
N LEU A 96 2.76 10.99 -3.26
CA LEU A 96 4.08 10.48 -3.61
C LEU A 96 4.68 11.14 -4.87
N ARG A 97 3.83 11.60 -5.78
CA ARG A 97 4.26 12.27 -7.03
C ARG A 97 5.01 13.58 -6.80
N PHE A 98 4.71 14.24 -5.69
CA PHE A 98 5.28 15.55 -5.35
C PHE A 98 6.27 15.47 -4.19
N ARG A 99 6.63 14.25 -3.77
CA ARG A 99 7.68 14.06 -2.78
C ARG A 99 9.03 14.00 -3.49
N ASP A 100 9.96 14.70 -2.89
CA ASP A 100 11.36 14.58 -3.26
C ASP A 100 11.82 13.15 -2.88
N ALA A 101 12.36 12.42 -3.86
CA ALA A 101 12.88 11.07 -3.64
C ALA A 101 13.95 11.04 -2.56
N ASP A 102 14.74 12.10 -2.46
CA ASP A 102 15.84 12.22 -1.48
C ASP A 102 15.34 12.35 -0.03
N THR A 103 14.04 12.69 0.16
CA THR A 103 13.43 12.73 1.48
C THR A 103 12.88 11.37 1.94
N MET A 104 12.87 10.37 1.07
CA MET A 104 12.39 9.04 1.42
C MET A 104 13.49 8.25 2.17
N PRO A 105 13.10 7.49 3.23
CA PRO A 105 14.05 6.73 4.03
C PRO A 105 14.88 5.76 3.18
N GLN A 106 14.29 5.14 2.15
CA GLN A 106 14.98 4.20 1.27
C GLN A 106 16.15 4.86 0.55
N THR A 107 15.94 6.01 -0.07
CA THR A 107 16.99 6.74 -0.81
C THR A 107 18.05 7.30 0.14
N ARG A 108 17.59 7.90 1.24
CA ARG A 108 18.49 8.48 2.25
C ARG A 108 19.40 7.43 2.89
N PHE A 109 18.85 6.26 3.22
CA PHE A 109 19.62 5.17 3.82
C PHE A 109 20.54 4.49 2.79
N ALA A 110 20.07 4.31 1.54
CA ALA A 110 20.89 3.72 0.48
C ALA A 110 22.22 4.47 0.27
N ALA A 111 22.20 5.81 0.34
CA ALA A 111 23.40 6.63 0.24
C ALA A 111 24.41 6.35 1.36
N LYS A 112 23.95 5.98 2.57
CA LYS A 112 24.81 5.64 3.71
C LYS A 112 25.27 4.19 3.69
N ILE A 113 24.41 3.27 3.22
CA ILE A 113 24.71 1.84 3.10
C ILE A 113 25.78 1.61 2.03
N ASN A 114 25.74 2.35 0.94
CA ASN A 114 26.73 2.35 -0.14
C ASN A 114 27.11 0.93 -0.62
N GLY A 115 26.11 0.09 -0.86
CA GLY A 115 26.27 -1.28 -1.35
C GLY A 115 26.72 -2.31 -0.28
N ALA A 116 26.80 -1.93 1.00
CA ALA A 116 27.08 -2.87 2.07
C ALA A 116 25.83 -3.72 2.42
N SER A 117 26.05 -4.82 3.14
CA SER A 117 24.98 -5.75 3.54
C SER A 117 23.96 -5.09 4.45
N LEU A 118 22.68 -5.33 4.16
CA LEU A 118 21.52 -4.73 4.82
C LEU A 118 20.50 -5.80 5.19
N LEU A 119 19.85 -5.64 6.37
CA LEU A 119 18.64 -6.35 6.74
C LEU A 119 17.48 -5.36 6.90
N ASN A 120 16.35 -5.61 6.26
CA ASN A 120 15.07 -4.96 6.56
C ASN A 120 14.38 -5.74 7.66
N TYR A 121 14.49 -5.28 8.91
CA TYR A 121 14.12 -6.04 10.10
C TYR A 121 12.69 -5.79 10.55
N GLY A 122 11.96 -6.87 10.78
CA GLY A 122 10.67 -6.86 11.48
C GLY A 122 9.50 -6.24 10.75
N THR A 123 9.63 -5.98 9.45
CA THR A 123 8.59 -5.29 8.65
C THR A 123 8.40 -5.95 7.29
N LEU A 124 7.31 -5.55 6.61
CA LEU A 124 7.17 -5.80 5.18
C LEU A 124 8.34 -5.20 4.41
N ASP A 125 8.58 -5.70 3.19
CA ASP A 125 9.61 -5.11 2.34
C ASP A 125 9.31 -3.63 2.05
N GLY A 126 10.13 -2.77 2.63
CA GLY A 126 10.05 -1.33 2.44
C GLY A 126 10.76 -0.83 1.17
N GLY A 127 11.26 -1.73 0.32
CA GLY A 127 12.01 -1.36 -0.90
C GLY A 127 13.48 -0.98 -0.64
N PHE A 128 13.98 -1.21 0.55
CA PHE A 128 15.36 -0.85 0.93
C PHE A 128 16.41 -1.64 0.14
N TYR A 129 16.20 -2.94 -0.07
CA TYR A 129 17.12 -3.79 -0.83
C TYR A 129 17.27 -3.31 -2.27
N THR A 130 16.14 -3.03 -2.92
CA THR A 130 16.11 -2.55 -4.31
C THR A 130 16.80 -1.19 -4.43
N THR A 131 16.51 -0.26 -3.52
CA THR A 131 17.09 1.09 -3.58
C THR A 131 18.57 1.09 -3.24
N ALA A 132 19.02 0.27 -2.30
CA ALA A 132 20.43 0.13 -1.96
C ALA A 132 21.22 -0.74 -2.94
N GLY A 133 20.56 -1.44 -3.86
CA GLY A 133 21.20 -2.34 -4.82
C GLY A 133 21.84 -3.58 -4.18
N VAL A 134 21.28 -4.08 -3.06
CA VAL A 134 21.82 -5.20 -2.30
C VAL A 134 20.85 -6.37 -2.26
N LEU A 135 21.36 -7.58 -2.07
CA LEU A 135 20.55 -8.77 -1.90
C LEU A 135 20.19 -8.96 -0.41
N PRO A 136 19.01 -9.54 -0.12
CA PRO A 136 18.64 -9.94 1.23
C PRO A 136 19.65 -10.95 1.82
N PRO A 137 19.97 -10.84 3.11
CA PRO A 137 20.98 -11.68 3.75
C PRO A 137 20.46 -13.03 4.24
N CYS A 138 19.14 -13.24 4.20
CA CYS A 138 18.47 -14.42 4.74
C CYS A 138 17.27 -14.83 3.91
N LYS A 139 16.74 -16.01 4.19
CA LYS A 139 15.58 -16.59 3.49
C LYS A 139 14.34 -15.71 3.61
N TYR A 140 14.07 -15.23 4.81
CA TYR A 140 12.94 -14.36 5.09
C TYR A 140 13.38 -12.89 5.11
N PHE A 141 13.48 -12.32 3.93
CA PHE A 141 13.96 -10.94 3.71
C PHE A 141 13.00 -9.85 4.24
N CYS A 142 11.77 -10.23 4.59
CA CYS A 142 10.78 -9.36 5.23
C CYS A 142 9.85 -10.20 6.11
N VAL A 143 9.14 -9.56 7.03
CA VAL A 143 8.06 -10.18 7.79
C VAL A 143 6.76 -9.95 7.04
N THR A 144 6.01 -11.00 6.78
CA THR A 144 4.73 -10.92 6.06
C THR A 144 3.57 -10.58 7.00
N ASN A 145 2.39 -10.25 6.42
CA ASN A 145 1.16 -10.02 7.19
C ASN A 145 0.65 -11.27 7.95
N MET A 146 1.17 -12.44 7.61
CA MET A 146 0.98 -13.66 8.38
C MET A 146 2.33 -13.99 9.04
N PRO A 147 2.59 -13.48 10.24
CA PRO A 147 3.86 -13.70 10.91
C PRO A 147 4.01 -15.19 11.24
N LEU A 148 5.03 -15.81 10.68
CA LEU A 148 5.50 -17.13 11.05
C LEU A 148 6.69 -16.93 11.99
N ASP A 149 6.77 -17.73 13.05
CA ASP A 149 7.88 -17.67 14.01
C ASP A 149 9.23 -17.81 13.31
N ASP A 150 9.31 -18.64 12.28
CA ASP A 150 10.52 -18.86 11.48
C ASP A 150 11.05 -17.56 10.83
N GLN A 151 10.17 -16.61 10.50
CA GLN A 151 10.60 -15.32 9.89
C GLN A 151 11.40 -14.50 10.90
N TRP A 152 10.93 -14.46 12.14
CA TRP A 152 11.61 -13.75 13.22
C TRP A 152 12.91 -14.43 13.60
N VAL A 153 12.89 -15.75 13.75
CA VAL A 153 14.08 -16.55 14.10
C VAL A 153 15.19 -16.34 13.06
N ASP A 154 14.86 -16.40 11.77
CA ASP A 154 15.82 -16.23 10.69
C ASP A 154 16.44 -14.81 10.67
N GLN A 155 15.61 -13.77 10.80
CA GLN A 155 16.08 -12.39 10.85
C GLN A 155 16.89 -12.08 12.11
N GLN A 156 16.46 -12.58 13.27
CA GLN A 156 17.20 -12.44 14.52
C GLN A 156 18.58 -13.11 14.46
N ALA A 157 18.64 -14.30 13.86
CA ALA A 157 19.91 -15.00 13.68
C ALA A 157 20.94 -14.17 12.89
N VAL A 158 20.48 -13.42 11.86
CA VAL A 158 21.35 -12.50 11.11
C VAL A 158 21.94 -11.42 12.01
N LEU A 159 21.13 -10.83 12.91
CA LEU A 159 21.58 -9.76 13.81
C LEU A 159 22.47 -10.30 14.93
N VAL A 160 22.07 -11.42 15.56
CA VAL A 160 22.86 -12.08 16.63
C VAL A 160 24.26 -12.43 16.11
N ASN A 161 24.34 -12.98 14.91
CA ASN A 161 25.60 -13.38 14.30
C ASN A 161 26.37 -12.21 13.66
N SER A 162 25.86 -10.98 13.78
CA SER A 162 26.49 -9.77 13.16
C SER A 162 26.78 -9.97 11.66
N ALA A 163 25.90 -10.68 10.96
CA ALA A 163 26.09 -11.08 9.57
C ALA A 163 25.89 -9.93 8.57
N VAL A 164 25.32 -8.80 9.00
CA VAL A 164 25.09 -7.62 8.16
C VAL A 164 25.69 -6.37 8.77
N GLY A 165 26.13 -5.45 7.90
CA GLY A 165 26.68 -4.17 8.31
C GLY A 165 25.61 -3.18 8.74
N TYR A 166 24.38 -3.30 8.18
CA TYR A 166 23.27 -2.37 8.44
C TYR A 166 21.94 -3.10 8.68
N ALA A 167 21.08 -2.49 9.50
CA ALA A 167 19.69 -2.91 9.65
C ALA A 167 18.76 -1.68 9.55
N ALA A 168 17.70 -1.81 8.77
CA ALA A 168 16.62 -0.82 8.71
C ALA A 168 15.39 -1.38 9.44
N ALA A 169 14.84 -0.62 10.40
CA ALA A 169 13.73 -1.05 11.23
C ALA A 169 12.78 0.11 11.56
N LEU A 170 11.54 -0.19 11.92
CA LEU A 170 10.57 0.78 12.45
C LEU A 170 10.75 1.00 13.96
N THR A 171 11.42 0.13 14.65
CA THR A 171 11.70 0.28 16.09
C THR A 171 12.94 1.11 16.32
N GLY A 172 12.85 2.06 17.27
CA GLY A 172 14.00 2.85 17.72
C GLY A 172 14.85 2.14 18.76
N ASP A 173 14.46 0.96 19.23
CA ASP A 173 15.13 0.24 20.33
C ASP A 173 15.75 -1.11 19.90
N LEU A 174 16.09 -1.25 18.64
CA LEU A 174 16.81 -2.43 18.17
C LEU A 174 18.12 -2.66 18.94
N GLY A 175 18.78 -1.57 19.35
CA GLY A 175 20.02 -1.61 20.13
C GLY A 175 19.86 -2.17 21.53
N GLY A 176 18.65 -2.23 22.09
CA GLY A 176 18.36 -2.92 23.36
C GLY A 176 18.52 -4.42 23.24
N ASP A 177 17.96 -5.02 22.18
CA ASP A 177 18.05 -6.45 21.90
C ASP A 177 19.38 -6.84 21.26
N PHE A 178 19.97 -5.95 20.45
CA PHE A 178 21.21 -6.18 19.68
C PHE A 178 22.20 -5.03 19.93
N PRO A 179 22.91 -5.00 21.08
CA PRO A 179 23.72 -3.87 21.52
C PRO A 179 24.90 -3.51 20.59
N GLN A 180 25.29 -4.45 19.71
CA GLN A 180 26.30 -4.22 18.69
C GLN A 180 25.82 -3.32 17.54
N TYR A 181 24.51 -3.08 17.42
CA TYR A 181 23.93 -2.20 16.41
C TYR A 181 23.57 -0.85 17.03
N LYS A 182 24.05 0.24 16.44
CA LYS A 182 23.76 1.61 16.89
C LYS A 182 23.01 2.38 15.81
N VAL A 183 22.05 3.19 16.23
CA VAL A 183 21.34 4.12 15.33
C VAL A 183 22.35 5.12 14.77
N ILE A 184 22.40 5.24 13.45
CA ILE A 184 23.20 6.23 12.73
C ILE A 184 22.37 7.23 11.97
N ASP A 185 21.09 6.91 11.73
CA ASP A 185 20.14 7.81 11.06
C ASP A 185 18.70 7.45 11.39
N GLN A 186 17.83 8.44 11.28
CA GLN A 186 16.39 8.26 11.33
C GLN A 186 15.70 9.14 10.30
N CYS A 187 14.59 8.66 9.76
CA CYS A 187 13.81 9.36 8.75
C CYS A 187 12.34 9.13 8.97
N SER A 188 11.59 10.22 9.22
CA SER A 188 10.15 10.19 9.35
C SER A 188 9.48 10.66 8.07
N TYR A 189 8.38 10.02 7.71
CA TYR A 189 7.52 10.45 6.62
C TYR A 189 6.05 10.17 6.94
N ASN A 190 5.16 10.95 6.34
CA ASN A 190 3.73 10.69 6.45
C ASN A 190 3.32 9.63 5.43
N GLY A 191 3.02 8.40 5.88
CA GLY A 191 2.63 7.27 5.06
C GLY A 191 1.17 7.29 4.57
N GLY A 192 0.40 8.32 4.93
CA GLY A 192 -1.05 8.42 4.62
C GLY A 192 -1.94 7.89 5.75
N GLU A 193 -1.47 6.98 6.56
CA GLU A 193 -2.11 6.47 7.80
C GLU A 193 -1.52 7.11 9.06
N GLY A 194 -0.54 7.98 8.92
CA GLY A 194 0.16 8.66 10.00
C GLY A 194 1.65 8.84 9.70
N GLU A 195 2.34 9.44 10.66
CA GLU A 195 3.77 9.58 10.61
C GLU A 195 4.45 8.24 10.94
N VAL A 196 5.33 7.82 10.06
CA VAL A 196 6.13 6.58 10.19
C VAL A 196 7.59 6.97 10.26
N THR A 197 8.29 6.50 11.28
CA THR A 197 9.72 6.74 11.46
C THR A 197 10.51 5.45 11.23
N TRP A 198 11.46 5.53 10.32
CA TRP A 198 12.44 4.48 10.08
C TRP A 198 13.76 4.83 10.70
N TYR A 199 14.45 3.83 11.24
CA TYR A 199 15.77 3.93 11.83
C TYR A 199 16.76 3.10 11.04
N LEU A 200 17.93 3.65 10.77
CA LEU A 200 19.07 2.94 10.21
C LEU A 200 20.08 2.66 11.31
N TYR A 201 20.38 1.40 11.49
CA TYR A 201 21.38 0.89 12.43
C TYR A 201 22.63 0.45 11.70
N GLN A 202 23.77 0.62 12.32
CA GLN A 202 25.05 0.16 11.84
C GLN A 202 25.72 -0.72 12.89
N LEU A 203 26.29 -1.83 12.42
CA LEU A 203 27.12 -2.72 13.24
C LEU A 203 28.37 -1.97 13.69
N GLN A 204 28.60 -1.89 14.99
CA GLN A 204 29.82 -1.37 15.58
C GLN A 204 30.84 -2.53 15.71
N ARG A 205 31.99 -2.36 15.11
CA ARG A 205 33.11 -3.30 15.20
C ARG A 205 34.10 -2.88 16.27
#